data_7227ec7c0f50a1d6f0a49ce27e5e81a5
#
_entry.id   7227ec7c0f50a1d6f0a49ce27e5e81a5
#
_cell.length_a   1.000
_cell.length_b   1.000
_cell.length_c   1.000
_cell.angle_alpha   90.00
_cell.angle_beta   90.00
_cell.angle_gamma   90.00
#
_symmetry.space_group_name_H-M   'P 1'
#
loop_
_entity.id
_entity.type
_entity.pdbx_description
1 polymer ?
#
loop_
_entity_poly.entity_id
_entity_poly.type
_entity_poly.pdbx_seq_one_letter_code
_entity_poly.pdbx_strand_id
1 'polypeptide(L)'
;MVTVLYADTSAVVGLYLADEPDHLELRRLLLGGDHLVLTSELTRIEFASAITAAKRTGRIPDAREFMHQFDEDGERSVIGLIPFRPQRVFLPAKRLVMENYPLRTLDALHLAVAMHETAGLTGGEPVTMVTRDQRQAEAAKANGFDLL
;
A
#
# COMPACT_ATOMS: atom_id res chain seq x y z
N MET A 1 19.33 8.90 -7.03
CA MET A 1 18.79 8.87 -5.66
C MET A 1 17.63 7.87 -5.61
N VAL A 2 17.70 6.93 -4.70
CA VAL A 2 16.60 5.95 -4.51
C VAL A 2 15.47 6.61 -3.75
N THR A 3 14.27 6.61 -4.32
CA THR A 3 13.07 7.08 -3.64
C THR A 3 12.41 5.90 -2.95
N VAL A 4 11.96 6.10 -1.72
CA VAL A 4 11.21 5.09 -0.97
C VAL A 4 9.72 5.36 -1.13
N LEU A 5 9.00 4.39 -1.66
CA LEU A 5 7.57 4.46 -1.89
C LEU A 5 6.84 3.50 -0.95
N TYR A 6 5.82 3.97 -0.26
CA TYR A 6 4.89 3.11 0.43
C TYR A 6 3.57 3.09 -0.35
N ALA A 7 3.22 1.92 -0.85
CA ALA A 7 1.97 1.71 -1.56
C ALA A 7 0.93 1.12 -0.62
N ASP A 8 -0.21 1.79 -0.45
CA ASP A 8 -1.33 1.19 0.26
C ASP A 8 -2.05 0.16 -0.63
N THR A 9 -3.06 -0.50 -0.11
CA THR A 9 -3.76 -1.54 -0.86
C THR A 9 -4.41 -1.02 -2.14
N SER A 10 -4.91 0.21 -2.16
CA SER A 10 -5.53 0.77 -3.37
C SER A 10 -4.53 0.89 -4.52
N ALA A 11 -3.31 1.28 -4.22
CA ALA A 11 -2.24 1.36 -5.21
C ALA A 11 -1.79 -0.04 -5.66
N VAL A 12 -1.69 -1.00 -4.75
CA VAL A 12 -1.31 -2.39 -5.08
C VAL A 12 -2.38 -3.04 -5.96
N VAL A 13 -3.66 -2.86 -5.65
CA VAL A 13 -4.75 -3.36 -6.50
C VAL A 13 -4.68 -2.75 -7.90
N GLY A 14 -4.47 -1.44 -8.01
CA GLY A 14 -4.30 -0.76 -9.30
C GLY A 14 -3.09 -1.26 -10.09
N LEU A 15 -2.03 -1.64 -9.39
CA LEU A 15 -0.83 -2.21 -10.01
C LEU A 15 -1.12 -3.53 -10.74
N TYR A 16 -1.97 -4.38 -10.19
CA TYR A 16 -2.22 -5.73 -10.74
C TYR A 16 -3.47 -5.83 -11.60
N LEU A 17 -4.53 -5.06 -11.34
CA LEU A 17 -5.77 -5.12 -12.10
C LEU A 17 -5.73 -4.16 -13.29
N ALA A 18 -5.74 -4.72 -14.50
CA ALA A 18 -5.61 -3.97 -15.75
C ALA A 18 -6.76 -2.99 -16.02
N ASP A 19 -7.93 -3.22 -15.42
CA ASP A 19 -9.11 -2.35 -15.59
C ASP A 19 -9.18 -1.20 -14.57
N GLU A 20 -8.21 -1.11 -13.66
CA GLU A 20 -8.11 0.06 -12.78
C GLU A 20 -7.62 1.29 -13.56
N PRO A 21 -8.14 2.50 -13.26
CA PRO A 21 -7.87 3.71 -14.06
C PRO A 21 -6.38 4.04 -14.23
N ASP A 22 -5.58 3.86 -13.19
CA ASP A 22 -4.17 4.26 -13.20
C ASP A 22 -3.22 3.08 -13.33
N HIS A 23 -3.71 1.95 -13.83
CA HIS A 23 -2.94 0.71 -13.90
C HIS A 23 -1.56 0.88 -14.55
N LEU A 24 -1.50 1.47 -15.73
CA LEU A 24 -0.22 1.63 -16.46
C LEU A 24 0.73 2.59 -15.75
N GLU A 25 0.21 3.64 -15.17
CA GLU A 25 1.01 4.58 -14.38
C GLU A 25 1.59 3.91 -13.14
N LEU A 26 0.76 3.16 -12.39
CA LEU A 26 1.19 2.43 -11.21
C LEU A 26 2.23 1.35 -11.55
N ARG A 27 2.05 0.63 -12.66
CA ARG A 27 3.07 -0.32 -13.11
C ARG A 27 4.40 0.35 -13.38
N ARG A 28 4.38 1.48 -14.06
CA ARG A 28 5.60 2.23 -14.37
C ARG A 28 6.27 2.73 -13.10
N LEU A 29 5.48 3.27 -12.17
CA LEU A 29 5.98 3.81 -10.92
C LEU A 29 6.51 2.73 -9.97
N LEU A 30 5.76 1.67 -9.77
CA LEU A 30 6.04 0.68 -8.73
C LEU A 30 6.93 -0.47 -9.21
N LEU A 31 6.90 -0.83 -10.49
CA LEU A 31 7.68 -1.93 -11.04
C LEU A 31 8.79 -1.49 -12.00
N GLY A 32 8.66 -0.33 -12.60
CA GLY A 32 9.56 0.12 -13.67
C GLY A 32 10.65 1.08 -13.24
N GLY A 33 10.68 1.51 -12.00
CA GLY A 33 11.64 2.49 -11.49
C GLY A 33 12.70 1.90 -10.57
N ASP A 34 13.67 2.72 -10.20
CA ASP A 34 14.72 2.37 -9.25
C ASP A 34 14.29 2.72 -7.81
N HIS A 35 13.01 2.54 -7.52
CA HIS A 35 12.44 2.86 -6.22
C HIS A 35 12.43 1.63 -5.30
N LEU A 36 12.66 1.87 -4.01
CA LEU A 36 12.33 0.89 -3.00
C LEU A 36 10.82 0.98 -2.74
N VAL A 37 10.09 -0.08 -3.08
CA VAL A 37 8.62 -0.13 -2.91
C VAL A 37 8.28 -0.99 -1.72
N LEU A 38 7.53 -0.43 -0.78
CA LEU A 38 7.10 -1.09 0.45
C LEU A 38 5.58 -1.09 0.54
N THR A 39 5.04 -2.09 1.21
CA THR A 39 3.64 -2.12 1.65
C THR A 39 3.55 -2.90 2.96
N SER A 40 2.43 -2.84 3.66
CA SER A 40 2.19 -3.64 4.85
C SER A 40 1.79 -5.07 4.47
N GLU A 41 2.14 -6.04 5.30
CA GLU A 41 1.60 -7.39 5.15
C GLU A 41 0.07 -7.45 5.31
N LEU A 42 -0.57 -6.42 5.89
CA LEU A 42 -2.04 -6.24 5.84
C LEU A 42 -2.56 -6.26 4.40
N THR A 43 -1.78 -5.75 3.47
CA THR A 43 -2.15 -5.71 2.06
C THR A 43 -2.38 -7.11 1.50
N ARG A 44 -1.75 -8.15 2.04
CA ARG A 44 -1.98 -9.53 1.60
C ARG A 44 -3.45 -9.92 1.77
N ILE A 45 -4.05 -9.56 2.89
CA ILE A 45 -5.46 -9.88 3.18
C ILE A 45 -6.40 -8.98 2.37
N GLU A 46 -6.11 -7.69 2.34
CA GLU A 46 -6.93 -6.73 1.60
C GLU A 46 -6.89 -6.97 0.09
N PHE A 47 -5.72 -7.31 -0.44
CA PHE A 47 -5.55 -7.69 -1.84
C PHE A 47 -6.36 -8.95 -2.16
N ALA A 48 -6.27 -9.97 -1.32
CA ALA A 48 -7.06 -11.18 -1.45
C ALA A 48 -8.56 -10.87 -1.51
N SER A 49 -9.04 -9.99 -0.64
CA SER A 49 -10.43 -9.54 -0.62
C SER A 49 -10.82 -8.83 -1.93
N ALA A 50 -10.01 -7.89 -2.38
CA ALA A 50 -10.27 -7.12 -3.60
C ALA A 50 -10.27 -7.99 -4.85
N ILE A 51 -9.31 -8.90 -4.97
CA ILE A 51 -9.20 -9.81 -6.13
C ILE A 51 -10.36 -10.82 -6.13
N THR A 52 -10.74 -11.33 -4.97
CA THR A 52 -11.90 -12.23 -4.84
C THR A 52 -13.18 -11.51 -5.28
N ALA A 53 -13.37 -10.26 -4.87
CA ALA A 53 -14.50 -9.45 -5.28
C ALA A 53 -14.50 -9.20 -6.81
N ALA A 54 -13.35 -8.91 -7.40
CA ALA A 54 -13.20 -8.72 -8.85
C ALA A 54 -13.60 -9.97 -9.63
N LYS A 55 -13.20 -11.15 -9.14
CA LYS A 55 -13.64 -12.42 -9.75
C LYS A 55 -15.15 -12.60 -9.65
N ARG A 56 -15.72 -12.38 -8.49
CA ARG A 56 -17.17 -12.56 -8.26
C ARG A 56 -18.01 -11.62 -9.10
N THR A 57 -17.53 -10.46 -9.43
CA THR A 57 -18.22 -9.47 -10.27
C THR A 57 -17.88 -9.61 -11.75
N GLY A 58 -17.11 -10.63 -12.13
CA GLY A 58 -16.80 -10.92 -13.54
C GLY A 58 -15.70 -10.05 -14.15
N ARG A 59 -14.99 -9.26 -13.35
CA ARG A 59 -13.89 -8.42 -13.85
C ARG A 59 -12.66 -9.22 -14.27
N ILE A 60 -12.43 -10.36 -13.63
CA ILE A 60 -11.32 -11.26 -13.92
C ILE A 60 -11.82 -12.71 -13.95
N PRO A 61 -11.21 -13.61 -14.75
CA PRO A 61 -11.63 -15.02 -14.83
C PRO A 61 -11.16 -15.87 -13.66
N ASP A 62 -9.97 -15.59 -13.10
CA ASP A 62 -9.38 -16.38 -12.01
C ASP A 62 -8.60 -15.47 -11.06
N ALA A 63 -8.82 -15.66 -9.76
CA ALA A 63 -8.14 -14.91 -8.73
C ALA A 63 -6.74 -15.46 -8.40
N ARG A 64 -6.50 -16.74 -8.66
CA ARG A 64 -5.28 -17.44 -8.22
C ARG A 64 -4.01 -16.90 -8.86
N GLU A 65 -4.04 -16.54 -10.14
CA GLU A 65 -2.88 -15.97 -10.82
C GLU A 65 -2.44 -14.65 -10.18
N PHE A 66 -3.39 -13.80 -9.82
CA PHE A 66 -3.09 -12.52 -9.17
C PHE A 66 -2.50 -12.70 -7.78
N MET A 67 -3.08 -13.64 -7.00
CA MET A 67 -2.56 -13.98 -5.67
C MET A 67 -1.13 -14.50 -5.76
N HIS A 68 -0.89 -15.42 -6.68
CA HIS A 68 0.42 -16.02 -6.89
C HIS A 68 1.44 -14.96 -7.31
N GLN A 69 1.08 -14.07 -8.23
CA GLN A 69 1.99 -13.02 -8.70
C GLN A 69 2.36 -12.06 -7.56
N PHE A 70 1.38 -11.64 -6.75
CA PHE A 70 1.67 -10.76 -5.63
C PHE A 70 2.56 -11.45 -4.58
N ASP A 71 2.28 -12.70 -4.25
CA ASP A 71 3.10 -13.46 -3.32
C ASP A 71 4.54 -13.62 -3.84
N GLU A 72 4.69 -13.93 -5.13
CA GLU A 72 6.00 -14.05 -5.76
C GLU A 72 6.77 -12.73 -5.75
N ASP A 73 6.11 -11.63 -6.06
CA ASP A 73 6.74 -10.30 -6.02
C ASP A 73 7.19 -9.93 -4.61
N GLY A 74 6.44 -10.34 -3.59
CA GLY A 74 6.83 -10.21 -2.19
C GLY A 74 8.05 -11.05 -1.82
N GLU A 75 8.06 -12.33 -2.21
CA GLU A 75 9.18 -13.24 -1.96
C GLU A 75 10.47 -12.78 -2.64
N ARG A 76 10.36 -12.21 -3.84
CA ARG A 76 11.49 -11.68 -4.59
C ARG A 76 11.89 -10.26 -4.19
N SER A 77 11.22 -9.70 -3.20
CA SER A 77 11.44 -8.33 -2.72
C SER A 77 11.28 -7.25 -3.81
N VAL A 78 10.47 -7.53 -4.82
CA VAL A 78 10.04 -6.52 -5.80
C VAL A 78 9.16 -5.49 -5.07
N ILE A 79 8.31 -6.00 -4.16
CA ILE A 79 7.55 -5.19 -3.20
C ILE A 79 7.92 -5.70 -1.81
N GLY A 80 8.53 -4.85 -1.00
CA GLY A 80 8.88 -5.21 0.38
C GLY A 80 7.64 -5.24 1.27
N LEU A 81 7.38 -6.38 1.91
CA LEU A 81 6.27 -6.54 2.85
C LEU A 81 6.75 -6.24 4.27
N ILE A 82 6.19 -5.19 4.87
CA ILE A 82 6.50 -4.79 6.23
C ILE A 82 5.66 -5.64 7.19
N PRO A 83 6.30 -6.38 8.13
CA PRO A 83 5.55 -7.15 9.13
C PRO A 83 4.60 -6.25 9.92
N PHE A 84 3.38 -6.74 10.13
CA PHE A 84 2.38 -6.02 10.91
C PHE A 84 2.53 -6.33 12.39
N ARG A 85 2.86 -5.31 13.18
CA ARG A 85 3.06 -5.41 14.62
C ARG A 85 2.04 -4.55 15.36
N PRO A 86 0.91 -5.13 15.79
CA PRO A 86 -0.17 -4.37 16.43
C PRO A 86 0.28 -3.49 17.60
N GLN A 87 1.20 -4.00 18.42
CA GLN A 87 1.73 -3.29 19.58
C GLN A 87 2.45 -1.99 19.23
N ARG A 88 2.87 -1.82 17.98
CA ARG A 88 3.58 -0.63 17.51
C ARG A 88 2.69 0.33 16.72
N VAL A 89 1.61 -0.17 16.12
CA VAL A 89 0.81 0.61 15.18
C VAL A 89 -0.59 0.95 15.67
N PHE A 90 -1.16 0.22 16.60
CA PHE A 90 -2.55 0.45 17.04
C PHE A 90 -2.74 1.80 17.71
N LEU A 91 -1.87 2.19 18.61
CA LEU A 91 -2.00 3.48 19.30
C LEU A 91 -1.81 4.67 18.35
N PRO A 92 -0.77 4.69 17.49
CA PRO A 92 -0.67 5.71 16.44
C PRO A 92 -1.86 5.74 15.50
N ALA A 93 -2.36 4.57 15.05
CA ALA A 93 -3.52 4.50 14.16
C ALA A 93 -4.78 5.07 14.80
N LYS A 94 -5.01 4.77 16.08
CA LYS A 94 -6.12 5.36 16.85
C LYS A 94 -6.06 6.90 16.82
N ARG A 95 -4.89 7.45 17.05
CA ARG A 95 -4.68 8.91 17.00
C ARG A 95 -4.96 9.46 15.60
N LEU A 96 -4.49 8.79 14.57
CA LEU A 96 -4.70 9.21 13.18
C LEU A 96 -6.19 9.26 12.83
N VAL A 97 -6.96 8.26 13.23
CA VAL A 97 -8.43 8.26 13.02
C VAL A 97 -9.08 9.45 13.71
N MET A 98 -8.65 9.77 14.94
CA MET A 98 -9.22 10.88 15.69
C MET A 98 -8.88 12.25 15.09
N GLU A 99 -7.69 12.39 14.52
CA GLU A 99 -7.18 13.68 14.02
C GLU A 99 -7.46 13.91 12.53
N ASN A 100 -7.77 12.87 11.76
CA ASN A 100 -7.87 12.94 10.30
C ASN A 100 -9.21 12.41 9.78
N TYR A 101 -10.31 12.78 10.42
CA TYR A 101 -11.64 12.39 9.92
C TYR A 101 -11.83 12.86 8.46
N PRO A 102 -12.35 12.07 7.53
CA PRO A 102 -13.01 10.75 7.71
C PRO A 102 -12.11 9.53 7.43
N LEU A 103 -10.86 9.53 7.85
CA LEU A 103 -9.93 8.41 7.67
C LEU A 103 -10.50 7.13 8.28
N ARG A 104 -10.45 6.02 7.51
CA ARG A 104 -10.96 4.73 7.96
C ARG A 104 -9.89 3.94 8.72
N THR A 105 -10.33 2.90 9.44
CA THR A 105 -9.46 2.07 10.27
C THR A 105 -8.27 1.48 9.51
N LEU A 106 -8.53 0.83 8.36
CA LEU A 106 -7.44 0.21 7.58
C LEU A 106 -6.50 1.26 6.98
N ASP A 107 -7.02 2.40 6.55
CA ASP A 107 -6.20 3.51 6.06
C ASP A 107 -5.28 4.05 7.17
N ALA A 108 -5.81 4.17 8.38
CA ALA A 108 -5.02 4.60 9.53
C ALA A 108 -3.92 3.60 9.89
N LEU A 109 -4.19 2.31 9.77
CA LEU A 109 -3.19 1.27 9.99
C LEU A 109 -2.07 1.36 8.95
N HIS A 110 -2.40 1.52 7.66
CA HIS A 110 -1.39 1.73 6.62
C HIS A 110 -0.55 2.98 6.88
N LEU A 111 -1.20 4.08 7.22
CA LEU A 111 -0.49 5.33 7.49
C LEU A 111 0.43 5.20 8.70
N ALA A 112 -0.03 4.52 9.77
CA ALA A 112 0.80 4.25 10.95
C ALA A 112 2.01 3.37 10.62
N VAL A 113 1.83 2.35 9.77
CA VAL A 113 2.95 1.52 9.30
C VAL A 113 3.95 2.37 8.51
N ALA A 114 3.48 3.18 7.58
CA ALA A 114 4.36 4.06 6.80
C ALA A 114 5.14 5.04 7.67
N MET A 115 4.52 5.56 8.74
CA MET A 115 5.14 6.52 9.65
C MET A 115 6.15 5.88 10.62
N HIS A 116 5.86 4.69 11.12
CA HIS A 116 6.55 4.16 12.30
C HIS A 116 7.31 2.85 12.06
N GLU A 117 7.11 2.17 10.93
CA GLU A 117 7.68 0.86 10.69
C GLU A 117 8.62 0.79 9.48
N THR A 118 8.99 1.92 8.91
CA THR A 118 9.82 1.97 7.70
C THR A 118 11.28 2.33 7.95
N ALA A 119 11.58 3.02 9.04
CA ALA A 119 12.93 3.57 9.29
C ALA A 119 14.04 2.52 9.26
N GLY A 120 13.79 1.33 9.80
CA GLY A 120 14.76 0.23 9.79
C GLY A 120 15.07 -0.33 8.40
N LEU A 121 14.17 -0.12 7.42
CA LEU A 121 14.32 -0.59 6.04
C LEU A 121 14.89 0.50 5.13
N THR A 122 14.74 1.76 5.51
CA THR A 122 15.07 2.90 4.65
C THR A 122 16.29 3.67 5.13
N GLY A 123 16.83 3.32 6.30
CA GLY A 123 17.88 4.11 6.93
C GLY A 123 17.43 5.51 7.37
N GLY A 124 16.12 5.70 7.55
CA GLY A 124 15.53 6.99 7.93
C GLY A 124 15.21 7.89 6.74
N GLU A 125 15.39 7.42 5.50
CA GLU A 125 14.99 8.19 4.32
C GLU A 125 13.49 8.49 4.31
N PRO A 126 13.06 9.67 3.84
CA PRO A 126 11.66 10.01 3.74
C PRO A 126 10.90 9.04 2.84
N VAL A 127 9.67 8.74 3.23
CA VAL A 127 8.77 7.85 2.49
C VAL A 127 7.73 8.68 1.76
N THR A 128 7.54 8.38 0.47
CA THR A 128 6.47 8.96 -0.34
C THR A 128 5.29 7.99 -0.36
N MET A 129 4.10 8.48 -0.07
CA MET A 129 2.88 7.67 -0.08
C MET A 129 2.35 7.54 -1.51
N VAL A 130 2.04 6.33 -1.91
CA VAL A 130 1.34 6.03 -3.17
C VAL A 130 -0.02 5.45 -2.83
N THR A 131 -1.08 6.18 -3.15
CA THR A 131 -2.45 5.76 -2.86
C THR A 131 -3.40 6.25 -3.96
N ARG A 132 -4.49 5.51 -4.17
CA ARG A 132 -5.60 5.93 -5.04
C ARG A 132 -6.88 6.21 -4.24
N ASP A 133 -6.75 6.22 -2.91
CA ASP A 133 -7.83 6.63 -2.00
C ASP A 133 -7.60 8.08 -1.58
N GLN A 134 -8.56 8.95 -1.88
CA GLN A 134 -8.42 10.39 -1.61
C GLN A 134 -8.35 10.69 -0.11
N ARG A 135 -9.08 9.96 0.72
CA ARG A 135 -9.03 10.16 2.18
C ARG A 135 -7.65 9.81 2.74
N GLN A 136 -7.07 8.74 2.23
CA GLN A 136 -5.70 8.34 2.59
C GLN A 136 -4.70 9.40 2.13
N ALA A 137 -4.84 9.89 0.91
CA ALA A 137 -3.97 10.93 0.37
C ALA A 137 -4.01 12.21 1.21
N GLU A 138 -5.19 12.66 1.57
CA GLU A 138 -5.36 13.86 2.40
C GLU A 138 -4.75 13.69 3.79
N ALA A 139 -4.98 12.53 4.42
CA ALA A 139 -4.40 12.22 5.72
C ALA A 139 -2.87 12.11 5.66
N ALA A 140 -2.34 11.46 4.64
CA ALA A 140 -0.89 11.34 4.43
C ALA A 140 -0.26 12.74 4.27
N LYS A 141 -0.85 13.59 3.45
CA LYS A 141 -0.39 14.96 3.25
C LYS A 141 -0.42 15.77 4.55
N ALA A 142 -1.51 15.65 5.32
CA ALA A 142 -1.64 16.33 6.61
C ALA A 142 -0.59 15.86 7.62
N ASN A 143 -0.03 14.67 7.46
CA ASN A 143 1.00 14.10 8.32
C ASN A 143 2.41 14.19 7.71
N GLY A 144 2.61 15.02 6.72
CA GLY A 144 3.93 15.38 6.19
C GLY A 144 4.47 14.48 5.09
N PHE A 145 3.67 13.57 4.53
CA PHE A 145 4.11 12.74 3.40
C PHE A 145 4.01 13.49 2.09
N ASP A 146 4.99 13.27 1.22
CA ASP A 146 4.84 13.52 -0.19
C ASP A 146 3.94 12.45 -0.81
N LEU A 147 3.27 12.79 -1.89
CA LEU A 147 2.30 11.93 -2.58
C LEU A 147 2.68 11.73 -4.05
N LEU A 148 2.39 10.51 -4.54
CA LEU A 148 2.44 10.17 -5.96
C LEU A 148 1.17 9.45 -6.40
#